data_3790689594f76bb2462bef5058d00f87
#
_entry.id   3790689594f76bb2462bef5058d00f87
#
_cell.length_a   1.000
_cell.length_b   1.000
_cell.length_c   1.000
_cell.angle_alpha   90.00
_cell.angle_beta   90.00
_cell.angle_gamma   90.00
#
_symmetry.space_group_name_H-M   'P 1'
#
loop_
_entity.id
_entity.type
_entity.pdbx_description
1 polymer ?
#
loop_
_entity_poly.entity_id
_entity_poly.type
_entity_poly.pdbx_seq_one_letter_code
_entity_poly.pdbx_strand_id
1 'polypeptide(L)'
;MTFNRIVMSSGHGKHVAGASGYIDEHQEAVRVVERAAQFMREADVDVTTYEDTVSTTQNENLNRIVDFHNSQGAHDLDISIHFNAYNGDAHGTECWYVTQEELADDVSAAIASC
;
A
#
# COMPACT_ATOMS: atom_id res chain seq x y z
N MET A 1 -1.94 -20.61 -1.47
CA MET A 1 -2.26 -19.53 -2.42
C MET A 1 -0.95 -18.99 -2.98
N THR A 2 -0.83 -18.90 -4.28
CA THR A 2 0.38 -18.44 -4.94
C THR A 2 0.11 -17.13 -5.67
N PHE A 3 0.91 -16.12 -5.39
CA PHE A 3 0.84 -14.84 -6.10
C PHE A 3 2.02 -14.73 -7.05
N ASN A 4 1.75 -14.54 -8.33
CA ASN A 4 2.77 -14.40 -9.37
C ASN A 4 2.98 -12.95 -9.78
N ARG A 5 1.92 -12.15 -9.74
CA ARG A 5 1.98 -10.75 -10.13
C ARG A 5 1.14 -9.88 -9.19
N ILE A 6 1.78 -8.87 -8.62
CA ILE A 6 1.19 -7.96 -7.63
C ILE A 6 1.35 -6.52 -8.11
N VAL A 7 0.30 -5.72 -7.95
CA VAL A 7 0.36 -4.27 -8.13
C VAL A 7 0.25 -3.61 -6.76
N MET A 8 1.22 -2.77 -6.41
CA MET A 8 1.31 -2.15 -5.09
C MET A 8 1.53 -0.65 -5.21
N SER A 9 0.78 0.13 -4.45
CA SER A 9 0.92 1.58 -4.42
C SER A 9 1.08 2.10 -3.01
N SER A 10 1.79 3.22 -2.88
CA SER A 10 1.77 4.03 -1.67
C SER A 10 0.43 4.76 -1.58
N GLY A 11 -0.13 4.82 -0.38
CA GLY A 11 -1.34 5.59 -0.13
C GLY A 11 -1.09 7.08 -0.24
N HIS A 12 -2.14 7.82 -0.55
CA HIS A 12 -2.11 9.25 -0.83
C HIS A 12 -1.16 9.60 -1.98
N GLY A 13 -0.72 10.84 -2.08
CA GLY A 13 0.16 11.30 -3.12
C GLY A 13 1.19 12.28 -2.57
N LYS A 14 2.21 12.57 -3.36
CA LYS A 14 3.27 13.51 -2.98
C LYS A 14 2.72 14.89 -2.60
N HIS A 15 1.66 15.32 -3.26
CA HIS A 15 1.06 16.64 -3.07
C HIS A 15 -0.34 16.57 -2.41
N VAL A 16 -0.74 15.39 -1.92
CA VAL A 16 -2.00 15.18 -1.22
C VAL A 16 -1.68 14.64 0.17
N ALA A 17 -1.90 15.47 1.17
CA ALA A 17 -1.55 15.13 2.55
C ALA A 17 -2.37 13.94 3.06
N GLY A 18 -1.69 13.01 3.67
CA GLY A 18 -2.28 11.94 4.47
C GLY A 18 -2.17 12.27 5.95
N ALA A 19 -2.09 11.25 6.78
CA ALA A 19 -1.85 11.42 8.20
C ALA A 19 -0.50 12.10 8.46
N SER A 20 -0.48 13.04 9.38
CA SER A 20 0.73 13.72 9.81
C SER A 20 0.87 13.60 11.32
N GLY A 21 2.10 13.65 11.80
CA GLY A 21 2.42 13.49 13.21
C GLY A 21 3.93 13.41 13.32
N TYR A 22 4.44 12.30 13.85
CA TYR A 22 5.88 12.06 13.94
C TYR A 22 6.51 11.68 12.60
N ILE A 23 5.69 11.23 11.63
CA ILE A 23 6.17 10.81 10.33
C ILE A 23 5.33 11.45 9.23
N ASP A 24 5.94 11.58 8.05
CA ASP A 24 5.23 11.87 6.80
C ASP A 24 4.69 10.56 6.24
N GLU A 25 3.38 10.39 6.26
CA GLU A 25 2.72 9.15 5.83
C GLU A 25 3.12 8.75 4.41
N HIS A 26 3.11 9.72 3.49
CA HIS A 26 3.41 9.43 2.09
C HIS A 26 4.83 8.90 1.92
N GLN A 27 5.83 9.57 2.52
CA GLN A 27 7.23 9.15 2.42
C GLN A 27 7.46 7.76 3.03
N GLU A 28 6.86 7.49 4.18
CA GLU A 28 7.00 6.18 4.82
C GLU A 28 6.30 5.09 4.01
N ALA A 29 5.12 5.38 3.45
CA ALA A 29 4.43 4.43 2.58
C ALA A 29 5.27 4.09 1.34
N VAL A 30 5.92 5.08 0.72
CA VAL A 30 6.82 4.85 -0.41
C VAL A 30 7.98 3.94 -0.02
N ARG A 31 8.61 4.18 1.13
CA ARG A 31 9.70 3.33 1.62
C ARG A 31 9.26 1.89 1.83
N VAL A 32 8.09 1.70 2.44
CA VAL A 32 7.55 0.36 2.68
C VAL A 32 7.25 -0.35 1.36
N VAL A 33 6.62 0.35 0.41
CA VAL A 33 6.32 -0.20 -0.91
C VAL A 33 7.61 -0.65 -1.62
N GLU A 34 8.62 0.20 -1.66
CA GLU A 34 9.91 -0.12 -2.30
C GLU A 34 10.59 -1.32 -1.66
N ARG A 35 10.60 -1.36 -0.32
CA ARG A 35 11.24 -2.45 0.41
C ARG A 35 10.48 -3.76 0.25
N ALA A 36 9.16 -3.72 0.37
CA ALA A 36 8.32 -4.89 0.16
C ALA A 36 8.44 -5.44 -1.25
N ALA A 37 8.44 -4.55 -2.25
CA ALA A 37 8.61 -4.95 -3.64
C ALA A 37 9.96 -5.64 -3.87
N GLN A 38 11.03 -5.14 -3.25
CA GLN A 38 12.36 -5.76 -3.34
C GLN A 38 12.33 -7.20 -2.81
N PHE A 39 11.77 -7.41 -1.62
CA PHE A 39 11.66 -8.74 -1.03
C PHE A 39 10.82 -9.69 -1.89
N MET A 40 9.70 -9.19 -2.41
CA MET A 40 8.84 -10.00 -3.26
C MET A 40 9.52 -10.39 -4.57
N ARG A 41 10.24 -9.46 -5.19
CA ARG A 41 11.01 -9.73 -6.42
C ARG A 41 12.13 -10.75 -6.19
N GLU A 42 12.78 -10.70 -5.03
CA GLU A 42 13.76 -11.70 -4.63
C GLU A 42 13.14 -13.09 -4.48
N ALA A 43 11.84 -13.17 -4.20
CA ALA A 43 11.06 -14.40 -4.13
C ALA A 43 10.38 -14.75 -5.47
N ASP A 44 10.84 -14.18 -6.58
CA ASP A 44 10.34 -14.40 -7.94
C ASP A 44 8.88 -13.97 -8.17
N VAL A 45 8.40 -12.99 -7.41
CA VAL A 45 7.10 -12.36 -7.66
C VAL A 45 7.29 -11.11 -8.51
N ASP A 46 6.50 -10.99 -9.57
CA ASP A 46 6.49 -9.79 -10.41
C ASP A 46 5.68 -8.69 -9.69
N VAL A 47 6.34 -7.61 -9.32
CA VAL A 47 5.71 -6.51 -8.59
C VAL A 47 5.84 -5.22 -9.38
N THR A 48 4.71 -4.62 -9.69
CA THR A 48 4.62 -3.26 -10.24
C THR A 48 4.25 -2.30 -9.11
N THR A 49 5.00 -1.22 -8.97
CA THR A 49 4.76 -0.21 -7.93
C THR A 49 4.30 1.10 -8.52
N TYR A 50 3.53 1.87 -7.75
CA TYR A 50 3.04 3.18 -8.16
C TYR A 50 3.08 4.17 -7.01
N GLU A 51 3.54 5.38 -7.32
CA GLU A 51 3.48 6.55 -6.45
C GLU A 51 2.83 7.69 -7.22
N ASP A 52 1.77 8.30 -6.68
CA ASP A 52 1.16 9.47 -7.29
C ASP A 52 1.94 10.73 -6.92
N THR A 53 2.62 11.32 -7.91
CA THR A 53 3.41 12.54 -7.75
C THR A 53 2.75 13.75 -8.40
N VAL A 54 1.54 13.62 -8.90
CA VAL A 54 0.88 14.62 -9.77
C VAL A 54 -0.36 15.23 -9.14
N SER A 55 -1.22 14.40 -8.53
CA SER A 55 -2.51 14.85 -7.99
C SER A 55 -2.35 15.89 -6.90
N THR A 56 -3.26 16.86 -6.86
CA THR A 56 -3.31 17.91 -5.84
C THR A 56 -4.56 17.83 -4.98
N THR A 57 -5.53 16.99 -5.35
CA THR A 57 -6.74 16.74 -4.57
C THR A 57 -6.88 15.26 -4.25
N GLN A 58 -7.63 14.95 -3.18
CA GLN A 58 -7.86 13.58 -2.76
C GLN A 58 -8.60 12.78 -3.82
N ASN A 59 -9.60 13.38 -4.49
CA ASN A 59 -10.33 12.70 -5.55
C ASN A 59 -9.44 12.34 -6.74
N GLU A 60 -8.61 13.29 -7.19
CA GLU A 60 -7.65 13.01 -8.25
C GLU A 60 -6.71 11.86 -7.86
N ASN A 61 -6.21 11.89 -6.63
CA ASN A 61 -5.30 10.88 -6.11
C ASN A 61 -5.94 9.49 -6.14
N LEU A 62 -7.14 9.35 -5.58
CA LEU A 62 -7.85 8.07 -5.58
C LEU A 62 -8.11 7.56 -6.99
N ASN A 63 -8.56 8.43 -7.89
CA ASN A 63 -8.82 8.06 -9.27
C ASN A 63 -7.55 7.61 -10.00
N ARG A 64 -6.44 8.31 -9.82
CA ARG A 64 -5.17 7.94 -10.45
C ARG A 64 -4.65 6.59 -9.94
N ILE A 65 -4.75 6.34 -8.64
CA ILE A 65 -4.31 5.06 -8.07
C ILE A 65 -5.16 3.93 -8.64
N VAL A 66 -6.48 4.08 -8.61
CA VAL A 66 -7.41 3.06 -9.14
C VAL A 66 -7.18 2.84 -10.64
N ASP A 67 -7.07 3.90 -11.41
CA ASP A 67 -6.82 3.82 -12.85
C ASP A 67 -5.49 3.13 -13.16
N PHE A 68 -4.45 3.41 -12.39
CA PHE A 68 -3.16 2.75 -12.56
C PHE A 68 -3.29 1.24 -12.34
N HIS A 69 -3.87 0.83 -11.20
CA HIS A 69 -4.05 -0.59 -10.90
C HIS A 69 -4.88 -1.29 -12.00
N ASN A 70 -5.96 -0.67 -12.42
CA ASN A 70 -6.83 -1.24 -13.46
C ASN A 70 -6.16 -1.32 -14.84
N SER A 71 -5.19 -0.47 -15.11
CA SER A 71 -4.49 -0.44 -16.39
C SER A 71 -3.39 -1.50 -16.53
N GLN A 72 -3.06 -2.20 -15.45
CA GLN A 72 -1.91 -3.11 -15.43
C GLN A 72 -2.19 -4.50 -16.03
N GLY A 73 -3.40 -4.74 -16.51
CA GLY A 73 -3.76 -6.05 -17.03
C GLY A 73 -3.99 -7.08 -15.92
N ALA A 74 -3.98 -8.35 -16.26
CA ALA A 74 -4.23 -9.41 -15.29
C ALA A 74 -3.13 -9.49 -14.23
N HIS A 75 -3.52 -9.49 -12.97
CA HIS A 75 -2.64 -9.65 -11.83
C HIS A 75 -3.42 -10.27 -10.65
N ASP A 76 -2.70 -10.77 -9.67
CA ASP A 76 -3.28 -11.62 -8.63
C ASP A 76 -3.73 -10.83 -7.40
N LEU A 77 -3.13 -9.68 -7.16
CA LEU A 77 -3.40 -8.91 -5.94
C LEU A 77 -3.10 -7.43 -6.15
N ASP A 78 -3.95 -6.60 -5.57
CA ASP A 78 -3.75 -5.15 -5.44
C ASP A 78 -3.50 -4.83 -3.97
N ILE A 79 -2.44 -4.06 -3.69
CA ILE A 79 -2.08 -3.66 -2.33
C ILE A 79 -1.90 -2.14 -2.29
N SER A 80 -2.43 -1.51 -1.25
CA SER A 80 -2.17 -0.12 -0.93
C SER A 80 -1.63 -0.02 0.49
N ILE A 81 -0.53 0.72 0.65
CA ILE A 81 0.13 0.91 1.94
C ILE A 81 -0.20 2.28 2.49
N HIS A 82 -0.72 2.30 3.71
CA HIS A 82 -1.09 3.51 4.43
C HIS A 82 -0.50 3.52 5.84
N PHE A 83 -0.27 4.70 6.36
CA PHE A 83 0.01 4.93 7.76
C PHE A 83 -1.06 5.86 8.33
N ASN A 84 -1.65 5.49 9.45
CA ASN A 84 -2.72 6.25 10.08
C ASN A 84 -2.18 7.01 11.28
N ALA A 85 -2.57 8.28 11.40
CA ALA A 85 -2.39 9.06 12.61
C ALA A 85 -3.73 9.17 13.32
N TYR A 86 -3.73 8.89 14.61
CA TYR A 86 -4.89 9.04 15.47
C TYR A 86 -4.61 10.11 16.52
N ASN A 87 -4.95 9.82 17.76
CA ASN A 87 -4.80 10.73 18.87
C ASN A 87 -3.41 10.66 19.57
N GLY A 88 -2.44 9.99 18.95
CA GLY A 88 -1.11 9.77 19.53
C GLY A 88 -1.00 8.53 20.40
N ASP A 89 -2.11 7.95 20.83
CA ASP A 89 -2.13 6.76 21.69
C ASP A 89 -2.45 5.47 20.92
N ALA A 90 -3.08 5.59 19.77
CA ALA A 90 -3.41 4.43 18.95
C ALA A 90 -2.16 3.91 18.24
N HIS A 91 -1.97 2.59 18.30
CA HIS A 91 -0.87 1.90 17.61
C HIS A 91 -1.33 0.50 17.25
N GLY A 92 -0.54 -0.16 16.42
CA GLY A 92 -0.84 -1.50 15.90
C GLY A 92 -1.01 -1.48 14.40
N THR A 93 -1.42 -2.61 13.88
CA THR A 93 -1.55 -2.86 12.44
C THR A 93 -2.93 -3.34 12.10
N GLU A 94 -3.47 -2.87 10.99
CA GLU A 94 -4.73 -3.37 10.45
C GLU A 94 -4.59 -3.64 8.96
N CYS A 95 -5.34 -4.61 8.46
CA CYS A 95 -5.38 -4.95 7.05
C CYS A 95 -6.83 -4.97 6.59
N TRP A 96 -7.18 -4.07 5.70
CA TRP A 96 -8.53 -3.95 5.15
C TRP A 96 -8.66 -4.81 3.90
N TYR A 97 -9.79 -5.49 3.77
CA TYR A 97 -10.04 -6.41 2.67
C TYR A 97 -11.52 -6.36 2.26
N VAL A 98 -11.80 -6.94 1.10
CA VAL A 98 -13.18 -7.13 0.62
C VAL A 98 -13.55 -8.61 0.70
N THR A 99 -12.73 -9.48 0.12
CA THR A 99 -12.99 -10.93 0.07
C THR A 99 -11.82 -11.77 0.56
N GLN A 100 -10.66 -11.17 0.86
CA GLN A 100 -9.42 -11.86 1.18
C GLN A 100 -9.15 -11.92 2.69
N GLU A 101 -10.14 -12.35 3.48
CA GLU A 101 -10.05 -12.34 4.95
C GLU A 101 -8.85 -13.14 5.47
N GLU A 102 -8.68 -14.35 4.97
CA GLU A 102 -7.57 -15.23 5.40
C GLU A 102 -6.21 -14.60 5.14
N LEU A 103 -6.02 -14.03 3.94
CA LEU A 103 -4.79 -13.34 3.59
C LEU A 103 -4.58 -12.11 4.48
N ALA A 104 -5.62 -11.33 4.71
CA ALA A 104 -5.54 -10.14 5.55
C ALA A 104 -5.16 -10.47 6.99
N ASP A 105 -5.71 -11.54 7.54
CA ASP A 105 -5.38 -12.02 8.88
C ASP A 105 -3.91 -12.47 8.95
N ASP A 106 -3.45 -13.22 7.96
CA ASP A 106 -2.06 -13.68 7.90
C ASP A 106 -1.07 -12.52 7.81
N VAL A 107 -1.36 -11.52 6.96
CA VAL A 107 -0.51 -10.34 6.81
C VAL A 107 -0.48 -9.52 8.10
N SER A 108 -1.64 -9.27 8.72
CA SER A 108 -1.72 -8.53 9.97
C SER A 108 -0.94 -9.22 11.09
N ALA A 109 -1.07 -10.54 11.20
CA ALA A 109 -0.35 -11.33 12.21
C ALA A 109 1.16 -11.30 11.96
N ALA A 110 1.60 -11.40 10.70
CA ALA A 110 3.00 -11.35 10.34
C ALA A 110 3.64 -10.00 10.69
N ILE A 111 2.95 -8.89 10.39
CA ILE A 111 3.46 -7.55 10.71
C ILE A 111 3.47 -7.33 12.24
N ALA A 112 2.43 -7.74 12.94
CA ALA A 112 2.33 -7.58 14.39
C ALA A 112 3.41 -8.37 15.15
N SER A 113 3.99 -9.40 14.54
CA SER A 113 5.02 -10.23 15.14
C SER A 113 6.44 -9.70 14.96
N CYS A 114 6.60 -8.65 14.14
CA CYS A 114 7.93 -8.07 13.86
C CYS A 114 8.47 -7.22 14.99
#